data_70d83a789f8b31528d0dca565f2ddf1f
#
_entry.id   70d83a789f8b31528d0dca565f2ddf1f
#
_cell.length_a   1.000
_cell.length_b   1.000
_cell.length_c   1.000
_cell.angle_alpha   90.00
_cell.angle_beta   90.00
_cell.angle_gamma   90.00
#
_symmetry.space_group_name_H-M   'P 1'
#
loop_
_entity.id
_entity.type
_entity.pdbx_description
1 polymer ?
#
loop_
_entity_poly.entity_id
_entity_poly.type
_entity_poly.pdbx_seq_one_letter_code
_entity_poly.pdbx_strand_id
1 'polypeptide(L)' 'MVILRPVGTIGNRLKYLRKTRGLTRKKAAVKLNIKEERLQDLETGRKGLTLEEAIKYADTYNVSIDYIAGRKKVEY' A
#
# COMPACT_ATOMS: atom_id res chain seq x y z
N MET A 1 18.58 -6.49 -14.27
CA MET A 1 18.26 -5.58 -13.16
C MET A 1 16.76 -5.39 -13.07
N VAL A 2 16.22 -5.60 -11.91
CA VAL A 2 14.80 -5.40 -11.69
C VAL A 2 14.60 -4.02 -11.06
N ILE A 3 13.81 -3.20 -11.71
CA ILE A 3 13.44 -1.91 -11.15
C ILE A 3 12.02 -2.05 -10.63
N LEU A 4 11.87 -1.93 -9.31
CA LEU A 4 10.56 -1.88 -8.71
C LEU A 4 10.10 -0.43 -8.74
N ARG A 5 9.17 -0.17 -9.65
CA ARG A 5 8.57 1.15 -9.70
C ARG A 5 7.29 1.15 -8.90
N PRO A 6 7.01 2.25 -8.20
CA PRO A 6 5.64 2.45 -7.74
C PRO A 6 4.76 2.54 -8.99
N VAL A 7 3.84 1.62 -9.14
CA VAL A 7 3.00 1.56 -10.34
C VAL A 7 1.81 2.49 -10.15
N GLY A 8 1.70 3.49 -11.04
CA GLY A 8 0.53 4.35 -11.06
C GLY A 8 0.30 5.12 -9.78
N THR A 9 -0.91 5.05 -9.27
CA THR A 9 -1.36 5.83 -8.12
C THR A 9 -0.95 5.19 -6.80
N ILE A 10 -1.14 5.93 -5.71
CA ILE A 10 -0.94 5.40 -4.37
C ILE A 10 -1.79 4.15 -4.17
N GLY A 11 -3.05 4.19 -4.59
CA GLY A 11 -3.93 3.02 -4.48
C GLY A 11 -3.37 1.79 -5.18
N ASN A 12 -2.81 1.97 -6.37
CA ASN A 12 -2.21 0.86 -7.10
C ASN A 12 -1.00 0.28 -6.37
N ARG A 13 -0.20 1.13 -5.74
CA ARG A 13 0.94 0.67 -4.94
C ARG A 13 0.49 -0.12 -3.72
N LEU A 14 -0.56 0.33 -3.05
CA LEU A 14 -1.12 -0.39 -1.90
C LEU A 14 -1.63 -1.76 -2.32
N LYS A 15 -2.33 -1.82 -3.44
CA LYS A 15 -2.84 -3.07 -3.99
C LYS A 15 -1.70 -4.00 -4.37
N TYR A 16 -0.66 -3.48 -4.99
CA TYR A 16 0.52 -4.25 -5.36
C TYR A 16 1.19 -4.87 -4.12
N LEU A 17 1.36 -4.06 -3.08
CA LEU A 17 1.96 -4.54 -1.83
C LEU A 17 1.16 -5.68 -1.23
N ARG A 18 -0.17 -5.56 -1.25
CA ARG A 18 -1.05 -6.59 -0.73
C ARG A 18 -0.95 -7.87 -1.55
N LYS A 19 -1.03 -7.75 -2.86
CA LYS A 19 -1.05 -8.91 -3.76
C LYS A 19 0.28 -9.67 -3.76
N THR A 20 1.40 -8.96 -3.68
CA THR A 20 2.71 -9.60 -3.65
C THR A 20 2.92 -10.41 -2.37
N ARG A 21 2.13 -10.14 -1.35
CA ARG A 21 2.17 -10.89 -0.09
C ARG A 21 1.07 -11.96 -0.01
N GLY A 22 0.33 -12.17 -1.11
CA GLY A 22 -0.69 -13.19 -1.18
C GLY A 22 -1.89 -12.94 -0.28
N LEU A 23 -2.19 -11.68 0.02
CA LEU A 23 -3.25 -11.35 0.95
C LEU A 23 -4.53 -10.97 0.23
N THR A 24 -5.67 -11.47 0.74
CA THR A 24 -6.97 -10.94 0.34
C THR A 24 -7.18 -9.59 1.00
N ARG A 25 -8.15 -8.82 0.49
CA ARG A 25 -8.49 -7.54 1.12
C ARG A 25 -8.89 -7.73 2.58
N LYS A 26 -9.66 -8.76 2.84
CA LYS A 26 -10.12 -9.06 4.20
C LYS A 26 -8.94 -9.31 5.15
N LYS A 27 -8.01 -10.15 4.73
CA LYS A 27 -6.84 -10.46 5.55
C LYS A 27 -5.93 -9.25 5.73
N ALA A 28 -5.74 -8.48 4.67
CA ALA A 28 -4.92 -7.29 4.75
C ALA A 28 -5.53 -6.25 5.69
N ALA A 29 -6.86 -6.08 5.64
CA ALA A 29 -7.54 -5.14 6.51
C ALA A 29 -7.34 -5.50 7.98
N VAL A 30 -7.38 -6.80 8.31
CA VAL A 30 -7.12 -7.26 9.67
C VAL A 30 -5.69 -6.92 10.08
N LYS A 31 -4.72 -7.22 9.22
CA LYS A 31 -3.31 -6.93 9.53
C LYS A 31 -3.04 -5.44 9.70
N LEU A 32 -3.70 -4.62 8.91
CA LEU A 32 -3.53 -3.17 8.95
C LEU A 32 -4.39 -2.52 10.02
N ASN A 33 -5.29 -3.28 10.63
CA ASN A 33 -6.23 -2.78 11.62
C ASN A 33 -7.07 -1.62 11.06
N ILE A 34 -7.62 -1.84 9.87
CA ILE A 34 -8.57 -0.93 9.24
C ILE A 34 -9.76 -1.73 8.74
N LYS A 35 -10.84 -1.05 8.43
CA LYS A 35 -12.01 -1.70 7.87
C LYS A 35 -11.74 -2.13 6.44
N GLU A 36 -12.28 -3.26 6.03
CA GLU A 36 -12.12 -3.76 4.66
C GLU A 36 -12.64 -2.76 3.63
N GLU A 37 -13.77 -2.12 3.92
CA GLU A 37 -14.34 -1.09 3.06
C GLU A 37 -13.38 0.09 2.90
N ARG A 38 -12.74 0.51 3.99
CA ARG A 38 -11.75 1.58 3.95
C ARG A 38 -10.55 1.18 3.09
N LEU A 39 -10.08 -0.05 3.23
CA LEU A 39 -8.98 -0.57 2.43
C LEU A 39 -9.34 -0.52 0.94
N GLN A 40 -10.55 -0.94 0.60
CA GLN A 40 -11.01 -0.93 -0.78
C GLN A 40 -11.01 0.50 -1.34
N ASP A 41 -11.50 1.46 -0.55
CA ASP A 41 -11.51 2.87 -0.96
C ASP A 41 -10.09 3.40 -1.20
N LEU A 42 -9.14 2.99 -0.36
CA LEU A 42 -7.75 3.42 -0.52
C LEU A 42 -7.12 2.80 -1.79
N GLU A 43 -7.39 1.52 -2.04
CA GLU A 43 -6.82 0.84 -3.21
C GLU A 43 -7.41 1.32 -4.52
N THR A 44 -8.67 1.70 -4.51
CA THR A 44 -9.34 2.19 -5.73
C THR A 44 -9.14 3.69 -5.95
N GLY A 45 -8.56 4.39 -4.97
CA GLY A 45 -8.34 5.82 -5.09
C GLY A 45 -9.57 6.67 -4.79
N ARG A 46 -10.65 6.06 -4.26
CA ARG A 46 -11.86 6.81 -3.91
C ARG A 46 -11.64 7.74 -2.72
N LYS A 47 -10.74 7.35 -1.83
CA LYS A 47 -10.40 8.13 -0.65
C LYS A 47 -8.89 8.29 -0.58
N GLY A 48 -8.46 9.42 -0.05
CA GLY A 48 -7.04 9.68 0.14
C GLY A 48 -6.49 8.96 1.36
N LEU A 49 -5.23 8.59 1.27
CA LEU A 49 -4.52 7.92 2.35
C LEU A 49 -4.11 8.97 3.39
N THR A 50 -4.46 8.74 4.66
CA THR A 50 -3.98 9.61 5.73
C THR A 50 -2.56 9.23 6.12
N LEU A 51 -1.86 10.15 6.79
CA LEU A 51 -0.51 9.87 7.28
C LEU A 51 -0.51 8.68 8.24
N GLU A 52 -1.50 8.61 9.12
CA GLU A 52 -1.62 7.50 10.06
C GLU A 52 -1.74 6.16 9.33
N GLU A 53 -2.56 6.12 8.28
CA GLU A 53 -2.73 4.92 7.48
C GLU A 53 -1.45 4.58 6.72
N ALA A 54 -0.74 5.60 6.22
CA ALA A 54 0.53 5.38 5.54
C ALA A 54 1.54 4.71 6.48
N ILE A 55 1.57 5.13 7.73
CA ILE A 55 2.44 4.53 8.74
C ILE A 55 2.05 3.08 8.98
N LYS A 56 0.75 2.79 9.07
CA LYS A 56 0.27 1.41 9.24
C LYS A 56 0.73 0.51 8.08
N TYR A 57 0.57 1.00 6.86
CA TYR A 57 1.01 0.25 5.67
C TYR A 57 2.53 0.06 5.68
N ALA A 58 3.27 1.11 5.96
CA ALA A 58 4.72 1.04 5.98
C ALA A 58 5.22 0.01 6.99
N ASP A 59 4.66 0.04 8.19
CA ASP A 59 5.05 -0.88 9.26
C ASP A 59 4.63 -2.31 8.95
N THR A 60 3.40 -2.50 8.50
CA THR A 60 2.85 -3.83 8.23
C THR A 60 3.58 -4.52 7.08
N TYR A 61 3.87 -3.79 6.03
CA TYR A 61 4.49 -4.35 4.83
C TYR A 61 6.01 -4.13 4.78
N ASN A 62 6.57 -3.49 5.78
CA ASN A 62 8.00 -3.23 5.87
C ASN A 62 8.54 -2.50 4.63
N VAL A 63 7.86 -1.42 4.28
CA VAL A 63 8.28 -0.54 3.19
C VAL A 63 8.32 0.89 3.70
N SER A 64 9.00 1.78 2.98
CA SER A 64 9.06 3.18 3.37
C SER A 64 7.79 3.92 2.97
N ILE A 65 7.50 4.97 3.72
CA ILE A 65 6.39 5.88 3.37
C ILE A 65 6.69 6.53 2.02
N ASP A 66 7.95 6.83 1.73
CA ASP A 66 8.36 7.40 0.45
C ASP A 66 7.98 6.49 -0.72
N TYR A 67 8.14 5.17 -0.55
CA TYR A 67 7.72 4.23 -1.58
C TYR A 67 6.21 4.30 -1.79
N ILE A 68 5.45 4.31 -0.71
CA ILE A 68 3.98 4.38 -0.77
C ILE A 68 3.55 5.67 -1.47
N ALA A 69 4.20 6.77 -1.15
CA ALA A 69 3.90 8.08 -1.74
C ALA A 69 4.40 8.21 -3.18
N GLY A 70 5.22 7.28 -3.66
CA GLY A 70 5.77 7.33 -5.01
C GLY A 70 6.94 8.28 -5.16
N ARG A 71 7.58 8.65 -4.05
CA ARG A 71 8.70 9.61 -4.07
C ARG A 71 10.05 8.94 -4.19
N LYS A 72 10.11 7.64 -3.92
CA LYS A 72 11.38 6.91 -3.91
C LYS A 72 11.34 5.82 -4.97
N LYS A 73 12.36 5.82 -5.82
CA LYS A 73 12.61 4.72 -6.74
C LYS A 73 13.53 3.74 -6.07
N VAL A 74 13.22 2.46 -6.22
CA VAL A 74 14.09 1.42 -5.73
C VAL A 74 14.84 0.88 -6.94
N GLU A 75 16.16 0.99 -6.89
CA GLU A 75 17.04 0.49 -7.95
C GLU A 75 17.92 -0.58 -7.38
N TYR A 76 18.09 -1.65 -8.16
CA TYR A 76 18.95 -2.76 -7.78
C TYR A 76 19.96 -3.03 -8.87
#